data_c1d633404da29417976a451003f91b56
#
_entry.id   c1d633404da29417976a451003f91b56
#
_cell.length_a   1.000
_cell.length_b   1.000
_cell.length_c   1.000
_cell.angle_alpha   90.00
_cell.angle_beta   90.00
_cell.angle_gamma   90.00
#
_symmetry.space_group_name_H-M   'P 1'
#
loop_
_entity.id
_entity.type
_entity.pdbx_description
1 polymer ?
#
loop_
_entity_poly.entity_id
_entity_poly.type
_entity_poly.pdbx_seq_one_letter_code
_entity_poly.pdbx_strand_id
1 'polypeptide(L)'
;KIHNIGSGPGEYADISDFDIDADLNIYISSIVGRKIIKYKYPDYKLFTEYKTNATVMEIAVDEKTGKIWGTNIFQTEDGICLGFYSNEKFVPVIASRGIADNANTPFKAQSFYKSGNHLFFNPRYSPYIYMIDNDEVSKYMKIISDDFVDNSDLELEKDFKKERGVREQYSTNECLISGVNSFYQCKGHFLAEIWRNHGAPLLLEYEAKEKEGYLFCPLLDPQIKAFTKIAAVSSDFYISYINAQSFLNNYEETVTRKYNLVDDSNPVLMNIYVK
;
A
#
# COMPACT_ATOMS: atom_id res chain seq x y z
N LYS A 1 0.37 12.57 -20.58
CA LYS A 1 1.64 12.50 -19.85
C LYS A 1 1.82 13.78 -19.06
N ILE A 2 1.86 13.68 -17.72
CA ILE A 2 2.21 14.80 -16.85
C ILE A 2 3.73 14.86 -16.78
N HIS A 3 4.32 15.99 -17.11
CA HIS A 3 5.76 16.16 -17.14
C HIS A 3 6.14 17.56 -16.63
N ASN A 4 5.72 17.87 -15.40
CA ASN A 4 5.90 19.18 -14.80
C ASN A 4 6.94 19.09 -13.66
N ILE A 5 8.19 18.79 -14.03
CA ILE A 5 9.29 18.71 -13.07
C ILE A 5 9.80 20.12 -12.77
N GLY A 6 9.82 20.50 -11.50
CA GLY A 6 10.28 21.80 -11.04
C GLY A 6 9.74 22.16 -9.66
N SER A 7 9.87 23.43 -9.27
CA SER A 7 9.41 23.93 -7.97
C SER A 7 8.35 25.05 -8.06
N GLY A 8 7.95 25.39 -9.26
CA GLY A 8 6.88 26.39 -9.50
C GLY A 8 5.47 25.87 -9.21
N PRO A 9 4.46 26.72 -9.41
CA PRO A 9 3.07 26.30 -9.32
C PRO A 9 2.75 25.19 -10.33
N GLY A 10 2.13 24.12 -9.87
CA GLY A 10 1.83 22.94 -10.70
C GLY A 10 3.04 22.10 -11.10
N GLU A 11 4.20 22.35 -10.51
CA GLU A 11 5.40 21.56 -10.73
C GLU A 11 5.71 20.72 -9.48
N TYR A 12 6.33 19.56 -9.66
CA TYR A 12 6.81 18.70 -8.58
C TYR A 12 8.32 18.47 -8.71
N ALA A 13 9.02 18.57 -7.60
CA ALA A 13 10.46 18.31 -7.56
C ALA A 13 10.77 16.82 -7.43
N ASP A 14 9.84 16.09 -6.81
CA ASP A 14 9.89 14.65 -6.57
C ASP A 14 8.46 14.09 -6.54
N ILE A 15 8.35 12.78 -6.66
CA ILE A 15 7.08 12.06 -6.45
C ILE A 15 7.34 11.04 -5.35
N SER A 16 6.74 11.26 -4.17
CA SER A 16 6.76 10.26 -3.11
C SER A 16 5.67 9.21 -3.30
N ASP A 17 4.49 9.69 -3.71
CA ASP A 17 3.33 8.85 -3.95
C ASP A 17 2.34 9.57 -4.86
N PHE A 18 1.39 8.82 -5.41
CA PHE A 18 0.27 9.38 -6.15
C PHE A 18 -1.00 8.54 -5.97
N ASP A 19 -2.15 9.17 -6.12
CA ASP A 19 -3.44 8.49 -6.12
C ASP A 19 -4.37 9.09 -7.18
N ILE A 20 -5.41 8.36 -7.52
CA ILE A 20 -6.40 8.73 -8.54
C ILE A 20 -7.79 8.66 -7.92
N ASP A 21 -8.59 9.71 -8.05
CA ASP A 21 -9.98 9.72 -7.61
C ASP A 21 -10.94 9.11 -8.65
N ALA A 22 -12.21 8.96 -8.29
CA ALA A 22 -13.25 8.40 -9.17
C ALA A 22 -13.47 9.19 -10.45
N ASP A 23 -13.15 10.49 -10.44
CA ASP A 23 -13.22 11.37 -11.62
C ASP A 23 -11.96 11.31 -12.48
N LEU A 24 -11.04 10.39 -12.20
CA LEU A 24 -9.75 10.22 -12.88
C LEU A 24 -8.79 11.40 -12.69
N ASN A 25 -9.00 12.25 -11.69
CA ASN A 25 -8.02 13.26 -11.35
C ASN A 25 -6.82 12.63 -10.63
N ILE A 26 -5.64 13.12 -10.93
CA ILE A 26 -4.39 12.59 -10.35
C ILE A 26 -3.92 13.52 -9.24
N TYR A 27 -3.62 12.94 -8.10
CA TYR A 27 -3.00 13.61 -6.96
C TYR A 27 -1.57 13.12 -6.80
N ILE A 28 -0.62 14.03 -6.73
CA ILE A 28 0.81 13.74 -6.54
C ILE A 28 1.28 14.34 -5.23
N SER A 29 1.87 13.53 -4.36
CA SER A 29 2.57 14.00 -3.17
C SER A 29 4.03 14.28 -3.50
N SER A 30 4.50 15.50 -3.17
CA SER A 30 5.88 15.93 -3.31
C SER A 30 6.46 16.27 -1.94
N ILE A 31 7.45 15.49 -1.52
CA ILE A 31 8.13 15.65 -0.23
C ILE A 31 8.94 16.94 -0.22
N VAL A 32 9.77 17.14 -1.23
CA VAL A 32 10.64 18.31 -1.34
C VAL A 32 9.81 19.59 -1.47
N GLY A 33 8.72 19.53 -2.25
CA GLY A 33 7.81 20.65 -2.44
C GLY A 33 6.88 20.90 -1.25
N ARG A 34 6.76 19.96 -0.31
CA ARG A 34 5.79 19.98 0.81
C ARG A 34 4.39 20.34 0.33
N LYS A 35 3.93 19.64 -0.70
CA LYS A 35 2.63 19.88 -1.31
C LYS A 35 2.06 18.63 -1.92
N ILE A 36 0.75 18.62 -2.05
CA ILE A 36 0.01 17.67 -2.87
C ILE A 36 -0.57 18.45 -4.04
N ILE A 37 -0.40 17.93 -5.25
CA ILE A 37 -0.81 18.60 -6.47
C ILE A 37 -1.92 17.79 -7.12
N LYS A 38 -3.06 18.41 -7.39
CA LYS A 38 -4.17 17.80 -8.12
C LYS A 38 -4.15 18.26 -9.58
N TYR A 39 -4.12 17.30 -10.49
CA TYR A 39 -4.28 17.51 -11.93
C TYR A 39 -5.64 16.98 -12.38
N LYS A 40 -6.39 17.81 -13.09
CA LYS A 40 -7.75 17.48 -13.51
C LYS A 40 -7.77 16.71 -14.82
N TYR A 41 -8.52 15.61 -14.87
CA TYR A 41 -8.87 14.89 -16.09
C TYR A 41 -9.78 15.78 -17.00
N PRO A 42 -9.73 15.70 -18.35
CA PRO A 42 -8.91 14.76 -19.14
C PRO A 42 -7.54 15.32 -19.56
N ASP A 43 -7.31 16.60 -19.48
CA ASP A 43 -6.10 17.23 -20.01
C ASP A 43 -4.95 17.29 -18.99
N TYR A 44 -5.22 16.90 -17.75
CA TYR A 44 -4.27 16.85 -16.65
C TYR A 44 -3.53 18.18 -16.43
N LYS A 45 -4.26 19.27 -16.55
CA LYS A 45 -3.76 20.57 -16.13
C LYS A 45 -3.83 20.71 -14.63
N LEU A 46 -2.98 21.59 -14.08
CA LEU A 46 -3.04 21.98 -12.69
C LEU A 46 -4.46 22.44 -12.35
N PHE A 47 -5.04 21.80 -11.33
CA PHE A 47 -6.33 22.20 -10.78
C PHE A 47 -6.15 22.92 -9.44
N THR A 48 -5.35 22.34 -8.53
CA THR A 48 -5.06 22.96 -7.25
C THR A 48 -3.80 22.39 -6.63
N GLU A 49 -3.18 23.17 -5.75
CA GLU A 49 -2.09 22.75 -4.87
C GLU A 49 -2.56 22.81 -3.42
N TYR A 50 -2.31 21.75 -2.71
CA TYR A 50 -2.52 21.63 -1.28
C TYR A 50 -1.16 21.75 -0.59
N LYS A 51 -0.84 22.93 -0.08
CA LYS A 51 0.40 23.15 0.68
C LYS A 51 0.31 22.40 2.00
N THR A 52 1.40 21.78 2.41
CA THR A 52 1.48 21.07 3.68
C THR A 52 2.60 21.65 4.53
N ASN A 53 2.40 21.68 5.84
CA ASN A 53 3.45 22.04 6.79
C ASN A 53 4.34 20.83 7.15
N ALA A 54 4.07 19.68 6.59
CA ALA A 54 4.70 18.41 6.91
C ALA A 54 5.08 17.64 5.64
N THR A 55 6.01 16.72 5.78
CA THR A 55 6.36 15.74 4.76
C THR A 55 5.39 14.58 4.82
N VAL A 56 4.75 14.25 3.70
CA VAL A 56 3.76 13.16 3.58
C VAL A 56 4.27 12.12 2.60
N MET A 57 4.51 10.91 3.09
CA MET A 57 5.12 9.85 2.28
C MET A 57 4.13 9.14 1.37
N GLU A 58 2.92 8.89 1.87
CA GLU A 58 1.86 8.19 1.14
C GLU A 58 0.55 8.92 1.29
N ILE A 59 -0.24 8.92 0.23
CA ILE A 59 -1.56 9.55 0.19
C ILE A 59 -2.61 8.59 -0.36
N ALA A 60 -3.86 8.81 0.05
CA ALA A 60 -5.03 8.21 -0.58
C ALA A 60 -6.18 9.21 -0.61
N VAL A 61 -6.93 9.20 -1.68
CA VAL A 61 -8.15 10.01 -1.81
C VAL A 61 -9.34 9.11 -1.55
N ASP A 62 -10.13 9.45 -0.56
CA ASP A 62 -11.41 8.78 -0.32
C ASP A 62 -12.40 9.18 -1.43
N GLU A 63 -12.86 8.19 -2.18
CA GLU A 63 -13.73 8.41 -3.34
C GLU A 63 -15.13 8.93 -2.96
N LYS A 64 -15.58 8.65 -1.74
CA LYS A 64 -16.90 9.10 -1.26
C LYS A 64 -16.89 10.56 -0.83
N THR A 65 -15.85 10.98 -0.15
CA THR A 65 -15.79 12.30 0.49
C THR A 65 -14.87 13.27 -0.26
N GLY A 66 -13.99 12.76 -1.14
CA GLY A 66 -12.92 13.53 -1.78
C GLY A 66 -11.80 13.95 -0.81
N LYS A 67 -11.83 13.45 0.42
CA LYS A 67 -10.85 13.78 1.45
C LYS A 67 -9.51 13.13 1.13
N ILE A 68 -8.43 13.88 1.32
CA ILE A 68 -7.06 13.38 1.16
C ILE A 68 -6.58 12.86 2.50
N TRP A 69 -6.32 11.59 2.58
CA TRP A 69 -5.69 10.90 3.69
C TRP A 69 -4.18 10.82 3.46
N GLY A 70 -3.41 10.82 4.53
CA GLY A 70 -1.97 10.66 4.46
C GLY A 70 -1.42 9.83 5.62
N THR A 71 -0.29 9.18 5.37
CA THR A 71 0.43 8.40 6.37
C THR A 71 1.92 8.70 6.33
N ASN A 72 2.62 8.26 7.39
CA ASN A 72 4.05 8.54 7.56
C ASN A 72 4.32 10.04 7.41
N ILE A 73 3.64 10.85 8.22
CA ILE A 73 3.70 12.30 8.19
C ILE A 73 4.73 12.77 9.21
N PHE A 74 5.81 13.37 8.70
CA PHE A 74 6.95 13.83 9.49
C PHE A 74 6.95 15.35 9.67
N GLN A 75 7.75 15.82 10.63
CA GLN A 75 7.94 17.24 10.96
C GLN A 75 6.72 17.88 11.65
N THR A 76 5.83 17.08 12.20
CA THR A 76 4.86 17.51 13.21
C THR A 76 5.44 17.22 14.59
N GLU A 77 5.05 17.98 15.63
CA GLU A 77 5.61 17.82 16.98
C GLU A 77 5.50 16.39 17.52
N ASP A 78 4.36 15.72 17.26
CA ASP A 78 4.10 14.38 17.78
C ASP A 78 4.18 13.28 16.70
N GLY A 79 4.42 13.66 15.44
CA GLY A 79 4.29 12.75 14.30
C GLY A 79 2.83 12.31 14.07
N ILE A 80 2.52 11.85 12.89
CA ILE A 80 1.19 11.37 12.51
C ILE A 80 1.34 10.05 11.77
N CYS A 81 0.76 8.97 12.30
CA CYS A 81 0.67 7.69 11.61
C CYS A 81 -0.39 7.73 10.51
N LEU A 82 -1.60 8.21 10.86
CA LEU A 82 -2.70 8.43 9.92
C LEU A 82 -3.35 9.76 10.21
N GLY A 83 -3.52 10.57 9.18
CA GLY A 83 -4.25 11.84 9.26
C GLY A 83 -4.93 12.18 7.95
N PHE A 84 -5.75 13.21 7.97
CA PHE A 84 -6.38 13.76 6.78
C PHE A 84 -6.06 15.24 6.59
N TYR A 85 -6.04 15.68 5.34
CA TYR A 85 -5.73 17.05 5.01
C TYR A 85 -6.93 17.98 5.27
N SER A 86 -6.70 19.03 6.05
CA SER A 86 -7.67 20.09 6.31
C SER A 86 -6.96 21.38 6.68
N ASN A 87 -7.38 22.51 6.12
CA ASN A 87 -6.86 23.85 6.43
C ASN A 87 -5.33 23.93 6.41
N GLU A 88 -4.72 23.52 5.29
CA GLU A 88 -3.28 23.55 5.02
C GLU A 88 -2.41 22.68 5.96
N LYS A 89 -3.02 21.74 6.67
CA LYS A 89 -2.32 20.79 7.55
C LYS A 89 -2.98 19.41 7.54
N PHE A 90 -2.23 18.42 8.01
CA PHE A 90 -2.79 17.13 8.35
C PHE A 90 -3.30 17.11 9.78
N VAL A 91 -4.56 16.72 9.94
CA VAL A 91 -5.22 16.50 11.23
C VAL A 91 -4.99 15.06 11.64
N PRO A 92 -4.38 14.79 12.80
CA PRO A 92 -4.09 13.42 13.22
C PRO A 92 -5.37 12.66 13.58
N VAL A 93 -5.44 11.41 13.16
CA VAL A 93 -6.47 10.44 13.55
C VAL A 93 -5.83 9.28 14.32
N ILE A 94 -4.67 8.82 13.88
CA ILE A 94 -3.83 7.88 14.62
C ILE A 94 -2.49 8.55 14.82
N ALA A 95 -2.09 8.69 16.09
CA ALA A 95 -0.78 9.24 16.43
C ALA A 95 0.35 8.33 15.97
N SER A 96 1.54 8.91 15.77
CA SER A 96 2.73 8.13 15.45
C SER A 96 3.08 7.19 16.61
N ARG A 97 3.47 5.99 16.26
CA ARG A 97 3.97 4.96 17.18
C ARG A 97 5.50 4.98 17.24
N GLY A 98 6.11 6.11 16.93
CA GLY A 98 7.55 6.29 17.00
C GLY A 98 8.31 5.39 16.03
N ILE A 99 9.04 4.41 16.54
CA ILE A 99 9.93 3.54 15.75
C ILE A 99 9.18 2.75 14.67
N ALA A 100 7.98 2.25 14.98
CA ALA A 100 7.20 1.45 14.06
C ALA A 100 6.88 2.18 12.75
N ASP A 101 6.58 3.48 12.87
CA ASP A 101 6.21 4.30 11.72
C ASP A 101 7.44 4.85 10.99
N ASN A 102 8.58 4.95 11.69
CA ASN A 102 9.83 5.51 11.17
C ASN A 102 10.86 4.45 10.75
N ALA A 103 10.58 3.16 10.94
CA ALA A 103 11.50 2.11 10.57
C ALA A 103 11.76 2.12 9.07
N ASN A 104 12.97 2.50 8.66
CA ASN A 104 13.46 2.35 7.30
C ASN A 104 13.65 0.86 7.00
N THR A 105 12.57 0.19 6.66
CA THR A 105 12.69 -1.13 6.06
C THR A 105 12.92 -0.96 4.56
N PRO A 106 13.79 -1.75 3.95
CA PRO A 106 14.09 -1.66 2.52
C PRO A 106 12.87 -1.93 1.63
N PHE A 107 11.79 -2.47 2.21
CA PHE A 107 10.56 -2.78 1.51
C PHE A 107 9.43 -1.91 2.06
N LYS A 108 9.03 -0.94 1.27
CA LYS A 108 7.89 -0.10 1.56
C LYS A 108 6.63 -0.87 1.22
N ALA A 109 6.00 -1.47 2.23
CA ALA A 109 4.64 -1.94 2.06
C ALA A 109 3.74 -0.72 1.80
N GLN A 110 2.86 -0.80 0.83
CA GLN A 110 1.82 0.19 0.63
C GLN A 110 0.89 0.17 1.84
N SER A 111 0.51 1.34 2.35
CA SER A 111 -0.31 1.42 3.57
C SER A 111 -1.80 1.57 3.28
N PHE A 112 -2.15 2.16 2.14
CA PHE A 112 -3.53 2.36 1.72
C PHE A 112 -3.96 1.37 0.64
N TYR A 113 -5.20 0.90 0.73
CA TYR A 113 -5.80 -0.03 -0.23
C TYR A 113 -7.24 0.39 -0.54
N LYS A 114 -7.58 0.47 -1.80
CA LYS A 114 -8.96 0.68 -2.25
C LYS A 114 -9.55 -0.66 -2.69
N SER A 115 -10.71 -1.01 -2.16
CA SER A 115 -11.44 -2.20 -2.56
C SER A 115 -12.95 -1.93 -2.53
N GLY A 116 -13.58 -1.99 -3.70
CA GLY A 116 -14.94 -1.47 -3.87
C GLY A 116 -14.97 0.02 -3.53
N ASN A 117 -15.96 0.42 -2.74
CA ASN A 117 -16.13 1.80 -2.28
C ASN A 117 -15.49 2.06 -0.90
N HIS A 118 -14.56 1.22 -0.47
CA HIS A 118 -13.93 1.34 0.84
C HIS A 118 -12.45 1.65 0.70
N LEU A 119 -11.97 2.52 1.57
CA LEU A 119 -10.56 2.80 1.77
C LEU A 119 -10.08 2.06 3.01
N PHE A 120 -9.05 1.25 2.87
CA PHE A 120 -8.42 0.53 3.96
C PHE A 120 -7.04 1.08 4.25
N PHE A 121 -6.63 0.94 5.49
CA PHE A 121 -5.32 1.37 5.97
C PHE A 121 -4.70 0.30 6.86
N ASN A 122 -3.44 -0.03 6.62
CA ASN A 122 -2.65 -0.90 7.49
C ASN A 122 -1.35 -0.21 7.88
N PRO A 123 -1.17 0.19 9.14
CA PRO A 123 0.11 0.68 9.63
C PRO A 123 1.17 -0.42 9.57
N ARG A 124 2.41 -0.03 9.36
CA ARG A 124 3.54 -0.98 9.43
C ARG A 124 3.56 -1.72 10.76
N TYR A 125 3.98 -2.98 10.73
CA TYR A 125 4.05 -3.86 11.90
C TYR A 125 2.75 -3.96 12.71
N SER A 126 1.62 -3.56 12.13
CA SER A 126 0.32 -3.65 12.78
C SER A 126 -0.44 -4.89 12.32
N PRO A 127 -0.97 -5.69 13.24
CA PRO A 127 -1.86 -6.79 12.89
C PRO A 127 -3.26 -6.31 12.47
N TYR A 128 -3.54 -5.01 12.58
CA TYR A 128 -4.86 -4.46 12.29
C TYR A 128 -4.91 -3.85 10.89
N ILE A 129 -5.96 -4.22 10.16
CA ILE A 129 -6.41 -3.47 8.99
C ILE A 129 -7.56 -2.57 9.45
N TYR A 130 -7.45 -1.30 9.18
CA TYR A 130 -8.47 -0.31 9.49
C TYR A 130 -9.30 -0.02 8.23
N MET A 131 -10.57 0.24 8.41
CA MET A 131 -11.46 0.76 7.37
C MET A 131 -11.71 2.25 7.64
N ILE A 132 -11.59 3.03 6.60
CA ILE A 132 -11.92 4.44 6.58
C ILE A 132 -13.26 4.58 5.85
N ASP A 133 -14.29 5.01 6.56
CA ASP A 133 -15.63 5.21 6.00
C ASP A 133 -16.26 6.46 6.59
N ASN A 134 -16.66 7.40 5.72
CA ASN A 134 -17.30 8.67 6.11
C ASN A 134 -16.58 9.40 7.26
N ASP A 135 -15.26 9.51 7.17
CA ASP A 135 -14.39 10.16 8.16
C ASP A 135 -14.15 9.37 9.46
N GLU A 136 -14.80 8.24 9.63
CA GLU A 136 -14.55 7.34 10.76
C GLU A 136 -13.49 6.29 10.39
N VAL A 137 -12.59 6.06 11.34
CA VAL A 137 -11.55 5.02 11.23
C VAL A 137 -11.82 3.95 12.26
N SER A 138 -12.10 2.76 11.80
CA SER A 138 -12.43 1.62 12.66
C SER A 138 -11.53 0.41 12.37
N LYS A 139 -11.29 -0.42 13.38
CA LYS A 139 -10.59 -1.70 13.21
C LYS A 139 -11.51 -2.65 12.46
N TYR A 140 -11.13 -3.00 11.24
CA TYR A 140 -11.92 -3.85 10.36
C TYR A 140 -11.56 -5.33 10.50
N MET A 141 -10.27 -5.64 10.48
CA MET A 141 -9.76 -7.00 10.56
C MET A 141 -8.51 -7.04 11.45
N LYS A 142 -8.31 -8.14 12.16
CA LYS A 142 -7.08 -8.45 12.86
C LYS A 142 -6.50 -9.75 12.31
N ILE A 143 -5.27 -9.71 11.84
CA ILE A 143 -4.50 -10.90 11.48
C ILE A 143 -3.82 -11.41 12.74
N ILE A 144 -4.03 -12.68 13.08
CA ILE A 144 -3.44 -13.30 14.28
C ILE A 144 -2.24 -14.13 13.84
N SER A 145 -1.06 -13.76 14.31
CA SER A 145 0.18 -14.48 14.08
C SER A 145 1.19 -14.10 15.16
N ASP A 146 1.99 -15.05 15.61
CA ASP A 146 3.09 -14.81 16.55
C ASP A 146 4.26 -14.06 15.89
N ASP A 147 4.26 -13.95 14.56
CA ASP A 147 5.27 -13.20 13.81
C ASP A 147 5.00 -11.68 13.78
N PHE A 148 3.91 -11.19 14.36
CA PHE A 148 3.72 -9.76 14.58
C PHE A 148 4.48 -9.30 15.81
N VAL A 149 5.06 -8.10 15.71
CA VAL A 149 5.68 -7.42 16.85
C VAL A 149 4.61 -7.15 17.91
N ASP A 150 4.94 -7.41 19.16
CA ASP A 150 4.14 -6.90 20.26
C ASP A 150 4.25 -5.37 20.25
N ASN A 151 3.12 -4.70 20.01
CA ASN A 151 3.07 -3.24 19.91
C ASN A 151 3.46 -2.52 21.22
N SER A 152 3.48 -3.21 22.36
CA SER A 152 3.89 -2.61 23.63
C SER A 152 5.35 -2.16 23.62
N ASP A 153 6.19 -2.85 22.86
CA ASP A 153 7.61 -2.51 22.74
C ASP A 153 7.88 -1.36 21.76
N LEU A 154 6.92 -1.03 20.89
CA LEU A 154 7.06 -0.03 19.83
C LEU A 154 6.62 1.38 20.23
N GLU A 155 5.85 1.50 21.30
CA GLU A 155 5.22 2.76 21.67
C GLU A 155 6.09 3.70 22.53
N LEU A 156 7.27 3.27 22.99
CA LEU A 156 7.82 3.87 24.21
C LEU A 156 9.23 4.46 24.13
N GLU A 157 9.98 4.32 23.05
CA GLU A 157 11.36 4.80 23.13
C GLU A 157 11.60 6.14 22.46
N LYS A 158 11.61 7.19 23.30
CA LYS A 158 12.16 8.52 22.94
C LYS A 158 13.70 8.57 23.02
N ASP A 159 14.34 7.48 23.48
CA ASP A 159 15.79 7.40 23.54
C ASP A 159 16.37 6.85 22.23
N PHE A 160 17.06 7.70 21.50
CA PHE A 160 17.65 7.40 20.20
C PHE A 160 18.59 6.16 20.18
N LYS A 161 19.27 5.87 21.30
CA LYS A 161 20.16 4.69 21.38
C LYS A 161 19.37 3.40 21.50
N LYS A 162 18.32 3.39 22.31
CA LYS A 162 17.42 2.26 22.42
C LYS A 162 16.62 2.07 21.14
N GLU A 163 16.14 3.17 20.55
CA GLU A 163 15.49 3.16 19.24
C GLU A 163 16.34 2.46 18.18
N ARG A 164 17.65 2.73 18.13
CA ARG A 164 18.55 2.07 17.19
C ARG A 164 18.64 0.57 17.43
N GLY A 165 18.75 0.14 18.67
CA GLY A 165 18.81 -1.29 19.05
C GLY A 165 17.53 -2.04 18.68
N VAL A 166 16.37 -1.43 18.90
CA VAL A 166 15.08 -1.99 18.52
C VAL A 166 14.96 -2.08 17.00
N ARG A 167 15.33 -1.03 16.25
CA ARG A 167 15.35 -1.06 14.78
C ARG A 167 16.25 -2.17 14.23
N GLU A 168 17.43 -2.37 14.82
CA GLU A 168 18.36 -3.41 14.42
C GLU A 168 17.77 -4.79 14.69
N GLN A 169 17.16 -5.00 15.85
CA GLN A 169 16.48 -6.25 16.21
C GLN A 169 15.32 -6.55 15.24
N TYR A 170 14.51 -5.54 14.87
CA TYR A 170 13.42 -5.72 13.91
C TYR A 170 13.91 -5.95 12.50
N SER A 171 14.99 -5.32 12.09
CA SER A 171 15.54 -5.51 10.73
C SER A 171 16.21 -6.88 10.55
N THR A 172 16.64 -7.52 11.63
CA THR A 172 17.32 -8.83 11.59
C THR A 172 16.37 -10.02 11.77
N ASN A 173 15.17 -9.80 12.28
CA ASN A 173 14.18 -10.88 12.41
C ASN A 173 13.52 -11.17 11.06
N GLU A 174 13.92 -12.29 10.45
CA GLU A 174 13.46 -12.67 9.11
C GLU A 174 11.97 -12.99 9.04
N CYS A 175 11.41 -13.58 10.09
CA CYS A 175 9.99 -13.97 10.11
C CYS A 175 9.04 -12.83 10.44
N LEU A 176 9.56 -11.71 10.94
CA LEU A 176 8.73 -10.60 11.39
C LEU A 176 7.84 -10.07 10.28
N ILE A 177 6.53 -10.02 10.52
CA ILE A 177 5.58 -9.44 9.59
C ILE A 177 5.70 -7.92 9.63
N SER A 178 6.14 -7.35 8.52
CA SER A 178 6.30 -5.90 8.37
C SER A 178 5.00 -5.20 7.96
N GLY A 179 4.05 -5.94 7.42
CA GLY A 179 2.73 -5.41 7.09
C GLY A 179 2.01 -6.18 6.00
N VAL A 180 0.87 -5.64 5.64
CA VAL A 180 0.08 -6.04 4.50
C VAL A 180 0.51 -5.17 3.33
N ASN A 181 0.88 -5.75 2.20
CA ASN A 181 1.30 -5.01 1.02
C ASN A 181 0.15 -4.78 0.02
N SER A 182 -0.88 -5.60 0.10
CA SER A 182 -2.10 -5.43 -0.67
C SER A 182 -3.27 -6.06 0.08
N PHE A 183 -4.45 -5.49 -0.09
CA PHE A 183 -5.67 -6.01 0.50
C PHE A 183 -6.82 -5.76 -0.46
N TYR A 184 -7.41 -6.84 -0.96
CA TYR A 184 -8.49 -6.77 -1.94
C TYR A 184 -9.66 -7.66 -1.52
N GLN A 185 -10.85 -7.21 -1.84
CA GLN A 185 -12.09 -7.95 -1.60
C GLN A 185 -12.77 -8.28 -2.94
N CYS A 186 -13.15 -9.55 -3.11
CA CYS A 186 -13.91 -10.04 -4.24
C CYS A 186 -14.93 -11.07 -3.76
N LYS A 187 -16.23 -10.86 -4.01
CA LYS A 187 -17.33 -11.80 -3.67
C LYS A 187 -17.32 -12.33 -2.22
N GLY A 188 -16.93 -11.51 -1.25
CA GLY A 188 -16.85 -11.92 0.16
C GLY A 188 -15.54 -12.62 0.54
N HIS A 189 -14.65 -12.86 -0.42
CA HIS A 189 -13.30 -13.30 -0.17
C HIS A 189 -12.37 -12.10 -0.04
N PHE A 190 -11.45 -12.19 0.90
CA PHE A 190 -10.38 -11.21 1.08
C PHE A 190 -9.06 -11.88 0.72
N LEU A 191 -8.31 -11.22 -0.12
CA LEU A 191 -6.95 -11.62 -0.47
C LEU A 191 -5.98 -10.54 -0.01
N ALA A 192 -5.00 -10.93 0.80
CA ALA A 192 -3.97 -10.02 1.30
C ALA A 192 -2.59 -10.61 1.06
N GLU A 193 -1.67 -9.78 0.61
CA GLU A 193 -0.25 -10.11 0.53
C GLU A 193 0.43 -9.66 1.83
N ILE A 194 0.95 -10.62 2.59
CA ILE A 194 1.60 -10.40 3.86
C ILE A 194 3.11 -10.36 3.65
N TRP A 195 3.72 -9.24 3.97
CA TRP A 195 5.16 -9.06 3.83
C TRP A 195 5.88 -9.32 5.14
N ARG A 196 6.95 -10.09 5.03
CA ARG A 196 7.92 -10.32 6.09
C ARG A 196 9.19 -9.52 5.80
N ASN A 197 10.00 -9.28 6.84
CA ASN A 197 11.25 -8.54 6.68
C ASN A 197 12.18 -9.20 5.66
N HIS A 198 12.24 -10.54 5.68
CA HIS A 198 12.99 -11.32 4.71
C HIS A 198 12.16 -12.52 4.25
N GLY A 199 12.43 -12.96 3.06
CA GLY A 199 11.77 -14.12 2.47
C GLY A 199 10.62 -13.77 1.52
N ALA A 200 9.98 -14.82 1.03
CA ALA A 200 8.85 -14.67 0.12
C ALA A 200 7.62 -14.11 0.86
N PRO A 201 6.84 -13.24 0.21
CA PRO A 201 5.57 -12.82 0.75
C PRO A 201 4.63 -14.02 0.91
N LEU A 202 3.77 -13.94 1.91
CA LEU A 202 2.70 -14.89 2.12
C LEU A 202 1.41 -14.32 1.57
N LEU A 203 0.52 -15.19 1.08
CA LEU A 203 -0.83 -14.82 0.74
C LEU A 203 -1.78 -15.30 1.83
N LEU A 204 -2.60 -14.41 2.31
CA LEU A 204 -3.74 -14.70 3.17
C LEU A 204 -5.00 -14.62 2.31
N GLU A 205 -5.72 -15.73 2.20
CA GLU A 205 -7.08 -15.77 1.72
C GLU A 205 -8.02 -15.95 2.90
N TYR A 206 -9.08 -15.17 2.97
CA TYR A 206 -10.10 -15.28 4.03
C TYR A 206 -11.49 -15.17 3.42
N GLU A 207 -12.34 -16.14 3.72
CA GLU A 207 -13.75 -16.13 3.35
C GLU A 207 -14.60 -15.65 4.54
N ALA A 208 -15.25 -14.51 4.36
CA ALA A 208 -16.00 -13.86 5.44
C ALA A 208 -17.23 -14.67 5.90
N LYS A 209 -17.89 -15.38 4.99
CA LYS A 209 -19.08 -16.16 5.27
C LYS A 209 -18.77 -17.39 6.14
N GLU A 210 -17.74 -18.12 5.76
CA GLU A 210 -17.32 -19.33 6.47
C GLU A 210 -16.43 -19.02 7.68
N LYS A 211 -15.92 -17.78 7.76
CA LYS A 211 -14.95 -17.32 8.79
C LYS A 211 -13.67 -18.16 8.81
N GLU A 212 -13.28 -18.65 7.65
CA GLU A 212 -12.08 -19.44 7.47
C GLU A 212 -11.06 -18.67 6.63
N GLY A 213 -9.78 -18.87 6.93
CA GLY A 213 -8.70 -18.26 6.20
C GLY A 213 -7.51 -19.19 6.07
N TYR A 214 -6.81 -19.05 4.96
CA TYR A 214 -5.64 -19.84 4.63
C TYR A 214 -4.46 -18.92 4.37
N LEU A 215 -3.34 -19.23 5.02
CA LEU A 215 -2.08 -18.56 4.76
C LEU A 215 -1.20 -19.52 3.96
N PHE A 216 -0.74 -19.09 2.79
CA PHE A 216 0.06 -19.94 1.92
C PHE A 216 1.19 -19.16 1.25
N CYS A 217 2.24 -19.89 0.87
CA CYS A 217 3.32 -19.34 0.09
C CYS A 217 3.09 -19.65 -1.39
N PRO A 218 2.78 -18.66 -2.23
CA PRO A 218 2.44 -18.91 -3.64
C PRO A 218 3.61 -19.49 -4.45
N LEU A 219 4.84 -19.30 -3.99
CA LEU A 219 6.03 -19.85 -4.64
C LEU A 219 6.16 -21.38 -4.48
N LEU A 220 5.41 -21.98 -3.56
CA LEU A 220 5.43 -23.42 -3.31
C LEU A 220 4.33 -24.15 -4.08
N ASP A 221 3.38 -23.45 -4.69
CA ASP A 221 2.36 -24.08 -5.51
C ASP A 221 2.88 -24.29 -6.94
N PRO A 222 3.05 -25.56 -7.39
CA PRO A 222 3.54 -25.83 -8.73
C PRO A 222 2.55 -25.43 -9.84
N GLN A 223 1.28 -25.16 -9.51
CA GLN A 223 0.27 -24.69 -10.45
C GLN A 223 0.29 -23.18 -10.61
N ILE A 224 0.78 -22.44 -9.58
CA ILE A 224 0.90 -20.98 -9.60
C ILE A 224 2.38 -20.61 -9.69
N LYS A 225 3.05 -21.11 -10.70
CA LYS A 225 4.50 -20.93 -10.89
C LYS A 225 4.97 -19.47 -10.98
N ALA A 226 4.05 -18.54 -11.13
CA ALA A 226 4.36 -17.14 -11.37
C ALA A 226 3.35 -16.17 -10.76
N PHE A 227 2.80 -16.50 -9.60
CA PHE A 227 2.00 -15.54 -8.88
C PHE A 227 2.90 -14.39 -8.44
N THR A 228 2.70 -13.21 -9.00
CA THR A 228 3.55 -12.08 -8.71
C THR A 228 2.85 -11.13 -7.74
N LYS A 229 1.89 -10.38 -8.17
CA LYS A 229 1.26 -9.36 -7.34
C LYS A 229 -0.18 -9.16 -7.78
N ILE A 230 -1.10 -9.05 -6.85
CA ILE A 230 -2.43 -8.53 -7.17
C ILE A 230 -2.28 -7.04 -7.42
N ALA A 231 -2.69 -6.60 -8.59
CA ALA A 231 -2.63 -5.21 -9.01
C ALA A 231 -3.98 -4.51 -8.86
N ALA A 232 -5.08 -5.26 -9.00
CA ALA A 232 -6.42 -4.72 -8.92
C ALA A 232 -7.44 -5.83 -8.64
N VAL A 233 -8.67 -5.44 -8.43
CA VAL A 233 -9.81 -6.33 -8.25
C VAL A 233 -10.98 -5.86 -9.12
N SER A 234 -11.70 -6.81 -9.72
CA SER A 234 -13.00 -6.57 -10.33
C SER A 234 -14.11 -7.16 -9.44
N SER A 235 -15.36 -7.07 -9.88
CA SER A 235 -16.48 -7.71 -9.16
C SER A 235 -16.34 -9.24 -9.03
N ASP A 236 -15.61 -9.88 -9.94
CA ASP A 236 -15.63 -11.34 -10.12
C ASP A 236 -14.28 -12.02 -10.04
N PHE A 237 -13.20 -11.28 -10.13
CA PHE A 237 -11.85 -11.83 -10.14
C PHE A 237 -10.80 -10.82 -9.66
N TYR A 238 -9.69 -11.33 -9.20
CA TYR A 238 -8.48 -10.54 -8.96
C TYR A 238 -7.66 -10.42 -10.25
N ILE A 239 -7.02 -9.29 -10.42
CA ILE A 239 -6.12 -9.01 -11.55
C ILE A 239 -4.69 -9.03 -11.04
N SER A 240 -3.90 -9.93 -11.60
CA SER A 240 -2.46 -9.99 -11.38
C SER A 240 -1.72 -9.70 -12.68
N TYR A 241 -0.44 -9.44 -12.58
CA TYR A 241 0.43 -9.30 -13.74
C TYR A 241 1.77 -9.99 -13.51
N ILE A 242 2.36 -10.42 -14.61
CA ILE A 242 3.71 -10.99 -14.66
C ILE A 242 4.46 -10.34 -15.82
N ASN A 243 5.73 -10.03 -15.64
CA ASN A 243 6.53 -9.58 -16.78
C ASN A 243 6.69 -10.69 -17.82
N ALA A 244 6.86 -10.31 -19.08
CA ALA A 244 6.92 -11.26 -20.20
C ALA A 244 8.04 -12.29 -20.02
N GLN A 245 9.23 -11.89 -19.60
CA GLN A 245 10.37 -12.77 -19.35
C GLN A 245 10.02 -13.86 -18.31
N SER A 246 9.43 -13.46 -17.18
CA SER A 246 9.04 -14.41 -16.14
C SER A 246 7.92 -15.34 -16.63
N PHE A 247 7.01 -14.84 -17.47
CA PHE A 247 5.96 -15.67 -18.07
C PHE A 247 6.57 -16.72 -19.01
N LEU A 248 7.47 -16.32 -19.91
CA LEU A 248 8.17 -17.22 -20.83
C LEU A 248 8.96 -18.31 -20.11
N ASN A 249 9.58 -17.97 -18.98
CA ASN A 249 10.39 -18.91 -18.20
C ASN A 249 9.56 -19.93 -17.40
N ASN A 250 8.31 -19.62 -17.09
CA ASN A 250 7.48 -20.43 -16.19
C ASN A 250 6.34 -21.19 -16.86
N TYR A 251 6.00 -20.84 -18.10
CA TYR A 251 4.90 -21.48 -18.84
C TYR A 251 5.40 -22.26 -20.03
N GLU A 252 4.64 -23.29 -20.40
CA GLU A 252 4.97 -24.14 -21.54
C GLU A 252 5.04 -23.35 -22.85
N GLU A 253 5.93 -23.76 -23.73
CA GLU A 253 6.16 -23.12 -25.03
C GLU A 253 4.88 -23.02 -25.88
N THR A 254 3.97 -24.00 -25.75
CA THR A 254 2.67 -23.98 -26.40
C THR A 254 1.81 -22.80 -26.03
N VAL A 255 1.85 -22.40 -24.74
CA VAL A 255 1.12 -21.24 -24.22
C VAL A 255 1.80 -19.94 -24.68
N THR A 256 3.12 -19.88 -24.60
CA THR A 256 3.87 -18.68 -24.97
C THR A 256 3.79 -18.38 -26.46
N ARG A 257 3.84 -19.39 -27.32
CA ARG A 257 3.65 -19.26 -28.77
C ARG A 257 2.27 -18.73 -29.17
N LYS A 258 1.23 -19.14 -28.45
CA LYS A 258 -0.14 -18.66 -28.71
C LYS A 258 -0.26 -17.14 -28.64
N TYR A 259 0.52 -16.48 -27.81
CA TYR A 259 0.47 -15.03 -27.57
C TYR A 259 1.59 -14.25 -28.26
N ASN A 260 2.48 -14.91 -29.00
CA ASN A 260 3.65 -14.30 -29.67
C ASN A 260 4.47 -13.42 -28.73
N LEU A 261 4.66 -13.87 -27.49
CA LEU A 261 5.38 -13.12 -26.48
C LEU A 261 6.90 -13.20 -26.72
N VAL A 262 7.57 -12.10 -26.49
CA VAL A 262 9.03 -11.97 -26.46
C VAL A 262 9.44 -11.29 -25.14
N ASP A 263 10.71 -11.36 -24.78
CA ASP A 263 11.23 -10.91 -23.48
C ASP A 263 10.89 -9.46 -23.13
N ASP A 264 10.83 -8.58 -24.11
CA ASP A 264 10.52 -7.15 -23.97
C ASP A 264 9.06 -6.80 -24.25
N SER A 265 8.18 -7.81 -24.36
CA SER A 265 6.74 -7.61 -24.48
C SER A 265 6.18 -6.93 -23.23
N ASN A 266 5.03 -6.29 -23.38
CA ASN A 266 4.27 -5.76 -22.25
C ASN A 266 3.96 -6.86 -21.22
N PRO A 267 3.79 -6.52 -19.94
CA PRO A 267 3.38 -7.47 -18.92
C PRO A 267 2.11 -8.23 -19.31
N VAL A 268 2.08 -9.51 -18.98
CA VAL A 268 0.91 -10.38 -19.18
C VAL A 268 -0.05 -10.17 -18.01
N LEU A 269 -1.30 -9.85 -18.30
CA LEU A 269 -2.36 -9.76 -17.28
C LEU A 269 -3.00 -11.12 -17.06
N MET A 270 -3.22 -11.47 -15.82
CA MET A 270 -3.85 -12.71 -15.39
C MET A 270 -5.09 -12.41 -14.57
N ASN A 271 -6.21 -13.01 -14.96
CA ASN A 271 -7.45 -12.94 -14.18
C ASN A 271 -7.56 -14.19 -13.30
N ILE A 272 -7.64 -14.00 -11.99
CA ILE A 272 -7.75 -15.07 -10.99
C ILE A 272 -9.18 -15.06 -10.47
N TYR A 273 -9.96 -16.03 -10.90
CA TYR A 273 -11.37 -16.16 -10.54
C TYR A 273 -11.53 -16.81 -9.16
N VAL A 274 -12.35 -16.20 -8.33
CA VAL A 274 -12.82 -16.79 -7.08
C VAL A 274 -13.92 -17.80 -7.40
N LYS A 275 -13.76 -19.01 -6.91
CA LYS A 275 -14.74 -20.10 -7.09
C LYS A 275 -15.87 -20.05 -6.07
#